data_0b5cfe5cdbc60aa9064212292ab76fc2
#
_entry.id   0b5cfe5cdbc60aa9064212292ab76fc2
#
_cell.length_a   1.000
_cell.length_b   1.000
_cell.length_c   1.000
_cell.angle_alpha   90.00
_cell.angle_beta   90.00
_cell.angle_gamma   90.00
#
_symmetry.space_group_name_H-M   'P 1'
#
loop_
_entity.id
_entity.type
_entity.pdbx_description
1 polymer ?
#
loop_
_entity_poly.entity_id
_entity_poly.type
_entity_poly.pdbx_seq_one_letter_code
_entity_poly.pdbx_strand_id
1 'polypeptide(L)'
;MLFRSTTEGDLGRLLACVVDEPVSWADPDRLRAFLADGHYRYDRIWVAERDGEILARAVWWGFPTGGPEALDCVWVHPSVPDRVALAGELLSRAHEAFGAKPAYHVFVPAGWRDYPAVTAALGWRWEAGGRAGLTDELERLRYAWKPGVPVPGPSGRLEFREEPDDEAFAEAFRLVVEGSLDHHTRQSLLVKDAAAVAREDLDAYLQMPGERSWWRLAYTPDGELAGFALPSANQAGPVVGYLGVLPAHRGHGYAADLLAEITRSHAARGAGRIAADTDAGNVPMARTFERAGYELFAVRLVLSAAPADV
;
A
#
# COMPACT_ATOMS: atom_id res chain seq x y z
N MET A 1 -34.61 -1.41 -3.71
CA MET A 1 -33.16 -1.03 -3.69
C MET A 1 -32.54 -1.55 -4.97
N LEU A 2 -31.89 -0.68 -5.75
CA LEU A 2 -31.15 -1.03 -6.95
C LEU A 2 -29.65 -0.90 -6.65
N PHE A 3 -28.88 -1.95 -6.97
CA PHE A 3 -27.41 -1.96 -6.87
C PHE A 3 -26.84 -2.02 -8.29
N ARG A 4 -25.97 -1.09 -8.65
CA ARG A 4 -25.40 -1.02 -9.98
C ARG A 4 -24.07 -0.28 -10.02
N SER A 5 -23.28 -0.51 -11.04
CA SER A 5 -22.21 0.42 -11.43
C SER A 5 -22.80 1.75 -11.92
N THR A 6 -21.99 2.79 -11.92
CA THR A 6 -22.42 4.13 -12.35
C THR A 6 -22.12 4.38 -13.83
N THR A 7 -22.60 5.51 -14.32
CA THR A 7 -22.35 6.03 -15.65
C THR A 7 -21.92 7.50 -15.54
N GLU A 8 -21.47 8.11 -16.62
CA GLU A 8 -21.14 9.54 -16.68
C GLU A 8 -22.34 10.43 -16.24
N GLY A 9 -23.56 10.01 -16.57
CA GLY A 9 -24.78 10.72 -16.15
C GLY A 9 -25.00 10.78 -14.63
N ASP A 10 -24.30 9.96 -13.86
CA ASP A 10 -24.39 9.96 -12.39
C ASP A 10 -23.46 10.98 -11.72
N LEU A 11 -22.54 11.63 -12.45
CA LEU A 11 -21.48 12.46 -11.88
C LEU A 11 -22.02 13.52 -10.90
N GLY A 12 -23.06 14.23 -11.26
CA GLY A 12 -23.65 15.26 -10.39
C GLY A 12 -24.15 14.70 -9.05
N ARG A 13 -24.79 13.51 -9.07
CA ARG A 13 -25.27 12.82 -7.87
C ARG A 13 -24.13 12.25 -7.04
N LEU A 14 -23.07 11.72 -7.70
CA LEU A 14 -21.88 11.22 -7.02
C LEU A 14 -21.14 12.31 -6.25
N LEU A 15 -21.05 13.52 -6.83
CA LEU A 15 -20.42 14.69 -6.19
C LEU A 15 -21.25 15.22 -5.01
N ALA A 16 -22.55 14.97 -4.98
CA ALA A 16 -23.43 15.33 -3.87
C ALA A 16 -23.31 14.37 -2.67
N CYS A 17 -22.69 13.20 -2.84
CA CYS A 17 -22.39 12.28 -1.73
C CYS A 17 -21.26 12.85 -0.88
N VAL A 18 -21.57 13.82 -0.03
CA VAL A 18 -20.61 14.46 0.86
C VAL A 18 -20.26 13.50 1.99
N VAL A 19 -18.97 13.30 2.21
CA VAL A 19 -18.47 12.47 3.28
C VAL A 19 -17.94 13.35 4.39
N ASP A 20 -18.60 13.32 5.53
CA ASP A 20 -18.27 14.07 6.75
C ASP A 20 -17.71 13.10 7.83
N GLU A 21 -16.76 12.27 7.43
CA GLU A 21 -16.11 11.31 8.34
C GLU A 21 -14.60 11.32 8.11
N PRO A 22 -13.78 11.21 9.18
CA PRO A 22 -12.32 11.41 9.11
C PRO A 22 -11.54 10.29 8.41
N VAL A 23 -12.21 9.36 7.73
CA VAL A 23 -11.62 8.18 7.05
C VAL A 23 -12.01 8.09 5.58
N SER A 24 -12.58 9.14 5.01
CA SER A 24 -13.00 9.12 3.61
C SER A 24 -12.02 9.82 2.68
N TRP A 25 -11.78 9.18 1.52
CA TRP A 25 -10.89 9.72 0.48
C TRP A 25 -11.60 10.30 -0.73
N ALA A 26 -12.80 9.83 -1.04
CA ALA A 26 -13.47 10.24 -2.27
C ALA A 26 -14.28 11.53 -2.06
N ASP A 27 -13.60 12.61 -1.67
CA ASP A 27 -14.15 13.95 -1.75
C ASP A 27 -14.39 14.36 -3.23
N PRO A 28 -15.20 15.42 -3.48
CA PRO A 28 -15.57 15.83 -4.83
C PRO A 28 -14.38 16.15 -5.75
N ASP A 29 -13.33 16.76 -5.23
CA ASP A 29 -12.18 17.18 -6.05
C ASP A 29 -11.29 15.97 -6.40
N ARG A 30 -11.04 15.09 -5.44
CA ARG A 30 -10.36 13.81 -5.70
C ARG A 30 -11.17 12.97 -6.68
N LEU A 31 -12.49 12.91 -6.53
CA LEU A 31 -13.34 12.14 -7.44
C LEU A 31 -13.21 12.65 -8.89
N ARG A 32 -13.24 13.97 -9.10
CA ARG A 32 -13.06 14.58 -10.43
C ARG A 32 -11.66 14.30 -11.01
N ALA A 33 -10.62 14.54 -10.22
CA ALA A 33 -9.25 14.37 -10.66
C ALA A 33 -8.98 12.91 -11.09
N PHE A 34 -9.39 11.96 -10.28
CA PHE A 34 -9.13 10.54 -10.55
C PHE A 34 -10.02 9.95 -11.65
N LEU A 35 -11.21 10.52 -11.89
CA LEU A 35 -12.00 10.21 -13.09
C LEU A 35 -11.32 10.74 -14.36
N ALA A 36 -10.75 11.97 -14.30
CA ALA A 36 -10.04 12.55 -15.44
C ALA A 36 -8.78 11.75 -15.82
N ASP A 37 -8.05 11.26 -14.81
CA ASP A 37 -6.82 10.47 -14.99
C ASP A 37 -7.09 8.98 -15.26
N GLY A 38 -8.36 8.53 -15.19
CA GLY A 38 -8.77 7.14 -15.39
C GLY A 38 -8.48 6.18 -14.23
N HIS A 39 -7.98 6.68 -13.11
CA HIS A 39 -7.78 5.87 -11.90
C HIS A 39 -9.10 5.47 -11.23
N TYR A 40 -10.11 6.38 -11.26
CA TYR A 40 -11.49 6.01 -11.03
C TYR A 40 -12.18 5.89 -12.38
N ARG A 41 -13.12 4.96 -12.48
CA ARG A 41 -13.93 4.74 -13.67
C ARG A 41 -15.36 4.47 -13.24
N TYR A 42 -16.34 4.86 -14.04
CA TYR A 42 -17.76 4.70 -13.70
C TYR A 42 -18.15 3.23 -13.48
N ASP A 43 -17.54 2.30 -14.21
CA ASP A 43 -17.73 0.85 -14.02
C ASP A 43 -17.12 0.31 -12.72
N ARG A 44 -16.24 1.11 -12.06
CA ARG A 44 -15.62 0.82 -10.76
C ARG A 44 -16.19 1.67 -9.61
N ILE A 45 -17.25 2.43 -9.86
CA ILE A 45 -18.01 3.15 -8.84
C ILE A 45 -19.39 2.53 -8.77
N TRP A 46 -19.73 1.98 -7.62
CA TRP A 46 -21.01 1.30 -7.40
C TRP A 46 -21.87 2.09 -6.43
N VAL A 47 -23.18 2.03 -6.66
CA VAL A 47 -24.17 2.72 -5.83
C VAL A 47 -25.31 1.78 -5.48
N ALA A 48 -25.87 2.02 -4.29
CA ALA A 48 -27.21 1.54 -3.91
C ALA A 48 -28.15 2.74 -3.99
N GLU A 49 -29.21 2.64 -4.79
CA GLU A 49 -30.17 3.74 -4.99
C GLU A 49 -31.61 3.29 -4.76
N ARG A 50 -32.44 4.20 -4.31
CA ARG A 50 -33.88 4.05 -4.17
C ARG A 50 -34.57 5.34 -4.61
N ASP A 51 -35.57 5.23 -5.46
CA ASP A 51 -36.38 6.36 -5.96
C ASP A 51 -35.55 7.52 -6.55
N GLY A 52 -34.41 7.17 -7.20
CA GLY A 52 -33.49 8.13 -7.80
C GLY A 52 -32.47 8.74 -6.83
N GLU A 53 -32.51 8.41 -5.54
CA GLU A 53 -31.57 8.88 -4.52
C GLU A 53 -30.47 7.84 -4.28
N ILE A 54 -29.20 8.27 -4.26
CA ILE A 54 -28.07 7.44 -3.90
C ILE A 54 -27.99 7.34 -2.37
N LEU A 55 -28.18 6.14 -1.84
CA LEU A 55 -28.13 5.85 -0.41
C LEU A 55 -26.80 5.23 0.05
N ALA A 56 -26.03 4.65 -0.86
CA ALA A 56 -24.64 4.25 -0.59
C ALA A 56 -23.80 4.33 -1.86
N ARG A 57 -22.50 4.57 -1.69
CA ARG A 57 -21.50 4.63 -2.75
C ARG A 57 -20.25 3.90 -2.31
N ALA A 58 -19.69 3.07 -3.20
CA ALA A 58 -18.37 2.46 -3.06
C ALA A 58 -17.52 2.81 -4.29
N VAL A 59 -16.26 3.18 -4.08
CA VAL A 59 -15.35 3.66 -5.14
C VAL A 59 -14.08 2.82 -5.10
N TRP A 60 -13.75 2.18 -6.23
CA TRP A 60 -12.52 1.43 -6.40
C TRP A 60 -11.52 2.21 -7.26
N TRP A 61 -10.31 2.25 -6.77
CA TRP A 61 -9.14 2.71 -7.49
C TRP A 61 -8.56 1.58 -8.35
N GLY A 62 -7.91 1.94 -9.45
CA GLY A 62 -7.12 1.03 -10.27
C GLY A 62 -6.32 1.80 -11.32
N PHE A 63 -5.46 1.11 -12.06
CA PHE A 63 -4.79 1.70 -13.20
C PHE A 63 -5.79 2.00 -14.33
N PRO A 64 -5.50 2.98 -15.22
CA PRO A 64 -6.40 3.33 -16.33
C PRO A 64 -6.75 2.12 -17.21
N THR A 65 -5.81 1.20 -17.39
CA THR A 65 -6.01 -0.11 -18.02
C THR A 65 -6.04 -1.20 -16.95
N GLY A 66 -6.99 -2.12 -17.00
CA GLY A 66 -7.09 -3.24 -16.03
C GLY A 66 -8.36 -3.20 -15.19
N GLY A 67 -8.40 -4.00 -14.13
CA GLY A 67 -9.51 -4.15 -13.18
C GLY A 67 -9.44 -3.17 -11.99
N PRO A 68 -10.37 -3.27 -11.03
CA PRO A 68 -10.26 -2.58 -9.76
C PRO A 68 -9.15 -3.21 -8.91
N GLU A 69 -8.26 -2.37 -8.35
CA GLU A 69 -7.12 -2.80 -7.54
C GLU A 69 -7.37 -2.68 -6.04
N ALA A 70 -8.05 -1.61 -5.63
CA ALA A 70 -8.33 -1.36 -4.23
C ALA A 70 -9.65 -0.61 -4.04
N LEU A 71 -10.44 -1.01 -3.05
CA LEU A 71 -11.56 -0.22 -2.55
C LEU A 71 -10.98 0.99 -1.78
N ASP A 72 -11.33 2.18 -2.21
CA ASP A 72 -10.75 3.44 -1.72
C ASP A 72 -11.72 4.21 -0.82
N CYS A 73 -13.03 4.04 -1.03
CA CYS A 73 -14.06 4.74 -0.26
C CYS A 73 -15.35 3.94 -0.19
N VAL A 74 -15.95 3.93 1.00
CA VAL A 74 -17.35 3.54 1.22
C VAL A 74 -18.07 4.67 1.95
N TRP A 75 -19.19 5.11 1.38
CA TRP A 75 -20.07 6.11 1.95
C TRP A 75 -21.51 5.58 2.01
N VAL A 76 -22.21 5.90 3.08
CA VAL A 76 -23.64 5.62 3.25
C VAL A 76 -24.35 6.86 3.73
N HIS A 77 -25.50 7.17 3.13
CA HIS A 77 -26.31 8.32 3.47
C HIS A 77 -26.71 8.29 4.95
N PRO A 78 -26.63 9.41 5.70
CA PRO A 78 -26.94 9.44 7.14
C PRO A 78 -28.35 8.98 7.51
N SER A 79 -29.31 9.08 6.60
CA SER A 79 -30.70 8.63 6.83
C SER A 79 -30.86 7.09 6.85
N VAL A 80 -29.82 6.33 6.45
CA VAL A 80 -29.89 4.87 6.44
C VAL A 80 -29.69 4.31 7.85
N PRO A 81 -30.68 3.61 8.43
CA PRO A 81 -30.61 3.15 9.82
C PRO A 81 -29.57 2.03 10.00
N ASP A 82 -29.41 1.13 9.04
CA ASP A 82 -28.43 0.03 9.06
C ASP A 82 -27.43 0.22 7.90
N ARG A 83 -26.45 1.09 8.14
CA ARG A 83 -25.39 1.39 7.17
C ARG A 83 -24.47 0.20 6.90
N VAL A 84 -24.29 -0.68 7.89
CA VAL A 84 -23.45 -1.88 7.77
C VAL A 84 -24.08 -2.86 6.79
N ALA A 85 -25.38 -3.14 6.94
CA ALA A 85 -26.08 -4.05 6.05
C ALA A 85 -26.09 -3.53 4.60
N LEU A 86 -26.40 -2.23 4.41
CA LEU A 86 -26.46 -1.65 3.07
C LEU A 86 -25.10 -1.62 2.40
N ALA A 87 -24.04 -1.22 3.12
CA ALA A 87 -22.69 -1.21 2.60
C ALA A 87 -22.19 -2.63 2.30
N GLY A 88 -22.39 -3.58 3.20
CA GLY A 88 -22.00 -4.97 3.00
C GLY A 88 -22.64 -5.60 1.76
N GLU A 89 -23.96 -5.35 1.55
CA GLU A 89 -24.65 -5.80 0.33
C GLU A 89 -24.09 -5.13 -0.93
N LEU A 90 -23.86 -3.81 -0.89
CA LEU A 90 -23.28 -3.07 -2.02
C LEU A 90 -21.91 -3.64 -2.40
N LEU A 91 -21.02 -3.86 -1.42
CA LEU A 91 -19.70 -4.44 -1.65
C LEU A 91 -19.80 -5.85 -2.22
N SER A 92 -20.67 -6.69 -1.68
CA SER A 92 -20.87 -8.07 -2.17
C SER A 92 -21.30 -8.11 -3.61
N ARG A 93 -22.28 -7.27 -4.01
CA ARG A 93 -22.76 -7.17 -5.41
C ARG A 93 -21.65 -6.68 -6.36
N ALA A 94 -20.85 -5.69 -5.93
CA ALA A 94 -19.74 -5.21 -6.74
C ALA A 94 -18.65 -6.28 -6.90
N HIS A 95 -18.29 -6.98 -5.82
CA HIS A 95 -17.30 -8.06 -5.85
C HIS A 95 -17.75 -9.22 -6.76
N GLU A 96 -19.05 -9.57 -6.74
CA GLU A 96 -19.62 -10.58 -7.65
C GLU A 96 -19.46 -10.15 -9.10
N ALA A 97 -19.78 -8.90 -9.43
CA ALA A 97 -19.66 -8.35 -10.77
C ALA A 97 -18.20 -8.24 -11.25
N PHE A 98 -17.26 -7.95 -10.36
CA PHE A 98 -15.83 -7.93 -10.68
C PHE A 98 -15.22 -9.33 -10.83
N GLY A 99 -15.82 -10.34 -10.24
CA GLY A 99 -15.21 -11.67 -10.10
C GLY A 99 -13.98 -11.67 -9.18
N ALA A 100 -13.82 -10.63 -8.36
CA ALA A 100 -12.69 -10.43 -7.45
C ALA A 100 -13.13 -9.63 -6.23
N LYS A 101 -12.34 -9.71 -5.15
CA LYS A 101 -12.55 -8.93 -3.91
C LYS A 101 -11.34 -8.04 -3.64
N PRO A 102 -11.21 -6.90 -4.34
CA PRO A 102 -10.10 -5.97 -4.09
C PRO A 102 -10.08 -5.50 -2.65
N ALA A 103 -8.89 -5.42 -2.05
CA ALA A 103 -8.72 -5.04 -0.65
C ALA A 103 -9.21 -3.61 -0.38
N TYR A 104 -9.76 -3.37 0.80
CA TYR A 104 -10.15 -2.04 1.24
C TYR A 104 -8.98 -1.35 1.92
N HIS A 105 -8.55 -0.22 1.37
CA HIS A 105 -7.46 0.60 1.89
C HIS A 105 -8.01 1.85 2.57
N VAL A 106 -7.71 2.04 3.84
CA VAL A 106 -8.06 3.26 4.58
C VAL A 106 -6.79 3.87 5.17
N PHE A 107 -6.63 5.17 4.98
CA PHE A 107 -5.51 5.91 5.54
C PHE A 107 -6.00 6.72 6.74
N VAL A 108 -5.28 6.61 7.84
CA VAL A 108 -5.60 7.27 9.11
C VAL A 108 -4.36 7.96 9.67
N PRO A 109 -4.50 8.96 10.56
CA PRO A 109 -3.35 9.60 11.20
C PRO A 109 -2.58 8.61 12.09
N ALA A 110 -1.32 8.90 12.36
CA ALA A 110 -0.58 8.21 13.40
C ALA A 110 -1.34 8.34 14.74
N GLY A 111 -1.38 7.27 15.53
CA GLY A 111 -2.14 7.26 16.81
C GLY A 111 -3.66 7.26 16.62
N TRP A 112 -4.18 6.86 15.47
CA TRP A 112 -5.60 6.90 15.11
C TRP A 112 -6.54 6.27 16.16
N ARG A 113 -6.05 5.33 16.95
CA ARG A 113 -6.83 4.68 18.02
C ARG A 113 -7.23 5.64 19.14
N ASP A 114 -6.51 6.75 19.30
CA ASP A 114 -6.78 7.79 20.29
C ASP A 114 -7.86 8.78 19.80
N TYR A 115 -8.35 8.62 18.54
CA TYR A 115 -9.38 9.45 17.95
C TYR A 115 -10.71 8.71 17.84
N PRO A 116 -11.69 8.92 18.79
CA PRO A 116 -12.95 8.18 18.81
C PRO A 116 -13.76 8.29 17.51
N ALA A 117 -13.71 9.45 16.83
CA ALA A 117 -14.39 9.66 15.54
C ALA A 117 -13.81 8.76 14.44
N VAL A 118 -12.47 8.56 14.42
CA VAL A 118 -11.80 7.68 13.45
C VAL A 118 -12.17 6.23 13.72
N THR A 119 -12.09 5.79 14.98
CA THR A 119 -12.41 4.41 15.36
C THR A 119 -13.88 4.07 15.08
N ALA A 120 -14.81 5.00 15.35
CA ALA A 120 -16.23 4.83 15.04
C ALA A 120 -16.48 4.75 13.52
N ALA A 121 -15.82 5.62 12.75
CA ALA A 121 -15.94 5.63 11.29
C ALA A 121 -15.34 4.36 10.65
N LEU A 122 -14.28 3.81 11.21
CA LEU A 122 -13.69 2.53 10.79
C LEU A 122 -14.57 1.35 11.16
N GLY A 123 -15.11 1.29 12.38
CA GLY A 123 -15.78 0.13 12.92
C GLY A 123 -16.91 -0.39 12.03
N TRP A 124 -17.80 0.50 11.59
CA TRP A 124 -18.90 0.08 10.72
C TRP A 124 -18.44 -0.32 9.31
N ARG A 125 -17.35 0.31 8.79
CA ARG A 125 -16.78 -0.05 7.48
C ARG A 125 -16.11 -1.41 7.49
N TRP A 126 -15.41 -1.71 8.60
CA TRP A 126 -14.79 -3.02 8.81
C TRP A 126 -15.85 -4.12 8.91
N GLU A 127 -16.93 -3.88 9.66
CA GLU A 127 -18.04 -4.83 9.74
C GLU A 127 -18.71 -5.04 8.38
N ALA A 128 -18.92 -3.96 7.60
CA ALA A 128 -19.47 -4.06 6.25
C ALA A 128 -18.52 -4.82 5.30
N GLY A 129 -17.22 -4.55 5.36
CA GLY A 129 -16.19 -5.28 4.62
C GLY A 129 -16.17 -6.76 4.97
N GLY A 130 -16.24 -7.09 6.27
CA GLY A 130 -16.33 -8.47 6.76
C GLY A 130 -17.54 -9.21 6.22
N ARG A 131 -18.72 -8.57 6.17
CA ARG A 131 -19.93 -9.14 5.53
C ARG A 131 -19.74 -9.41 4.04
N ALA A 132 -18.88 -8.62 3.35
CA ALA A 132 -18.53 -8.83 1.95
C ALA A 132 -17.36 -9.81 1.75
N GLY A 133 -16.85 -10.43 2.82
CA GLY A 133 -15.80 -11.44 2.80
C GLY A 133 -14.39 -10.88 2.79
N LEU A 134 -14.18 -9.64 3.27
CA LEU A 134 -12.88 -9.09 3.57
C LEU A 134 -12.61 -9.27 5.07
N THR A 135 -11.74 -10.20 5.45
CA THR A 135 -11.58 -10.65 6.85
C THR A 135 -10.13 -10.66 7.33
N ASP A 136 -9.16 -10.48 6.44
CA ASP A 136 -7.74 -10.41 6.79
C ASP A 136 -7.32 -8.95 6.96
N GLU A 137 -6.86 -8.60 8.17
CA GLU A 137 -6.52 -7.24 8.54
C GLU A 137 -5.01 -7.03 8.57
N LEU A 138 -4.55 -5.97 7.92
CA LEU A 138 -3.16 -5.56 7.95
C LEU A 138 -3.05 -4.07 8.27
N GLU A 139 -2.17 -3.73 9.20
CA GLU A 139 -1.78 -2.36 9.51
C GLU A 139 -0.38 -2.08 8.95
N ARG A 140 -0.25 -1.05 8.12
CA ARG A 140 1.02 -0.61 7.56
C ARG A 140 1.37 0.79 8.02
N LEU A 141 2.54 0.94 8.60
CA LEU A 141 3.09 2.20 9.07
C LEU A 141 3.71 2.96 7.88
N ARG A 142 3.35 4.22 7.72
CA ARG A 142 3.82 5.07 6.62
C ARG A 142 4.74 6.15 7.15
N TYR A 143 5.99 6.07 6.73
CA TYR A 143 7.06 6.97 7.13
C TYR A 143 7.45 7.93 6.02
N ALA A 144 8.02 9.07 6.38
CA ALA A 144 8.60 10.00 5.43
C ALA A 144 9.89 10.62 5.99
N TRP A 145 10.93 10.63 5.17
CA TRP A 145 12.10 11.47 5.36
C TRP A 145 11.92 12.78 4.58
N LYS A 146 12.42 13.89 5.12
CA LYS A 146 12.40 15.22 4.51
C LYS A 146 13.75 15.89 4.63
N PRO A 147 14.12 16.84 3.74
CA PRO A 147 15.30 17.70 3.90
C PRO A 147 15.29 18.40 5.26
N GLY A 148 16.47 18.49 5.88
CA GLY A 148 16.64 18.97 7.26
C GLY A 148 16.94 17.84 8.26
N VAL A 149 16.51 16.61 7.94
CA VAL A 149 16.99 15.40 8.63
C VAL A 149 18.39 15.07 8.08
N PRO A 150 19.41 14.86 8.95
CA PRO A 150 20.74 14.49 8.50
C PRO A 150 20.73 13.24 7.62
N VAL A 151 21.40 13.31 6.48
CA VAL A 151 21.61 12.13 5.62
C VAL A 151 22.77 11.33 6.22
N PRO A 152 22.59 10.05 6.60
CA PRO A 152 23.66 9.26 7.18
C PRO A 152 24.83 9.09 6.21
N GLY A 153 26.06 9.27 6.70
CA GLY A 153 27.28 8.96 5.92
C GLY A 153 27.44 7.44 5.71
N PRO A 154 28.34 7.03 4.79
CA PRO A 154 28.71 5.62 4.65
C PRO A 154 29.29 5.06 5.95
N SER A 155 28.82 3.90 6.39
CA SER A 155 29.31 3.29 7.64
C SER A 155 30.65 2.53 7.49
N GLY A 156 31.04 2.20 6.26
CA GLY A 156 32.18 1.33 5.96
C GLY A 156 31.95 -0.15 6.29
N ARG A 157 30.78 -0.52 6.82
CA ARG A 157 30.44 -1.91 7.16
C ARG A 157 29.94 -2.72 5.97
N LEU A 158 29.43 -2.05 4.95
CA LEU A 158 28.97 -2.64 3.69
C LEU A 158 29.55 -1.87 2.51
N GLU A 159 29.89 -2.60 1.46
CA GLU A 159 30.24 -2.07 0.14
C GLU A 159 29.01 -2.21 -0.77
N PHE A 160 28.60 -1.08 -1.38
CA PHE A 160 27.45 -1.04 -2.28
C PHE A 160 27.93 -1.06 -3.73
N ARG A 161 27.51 -2.07 -4.49
CA ARG A 161 27.92 -2.28 -5.88
C ARG A 161 26.73 -2.19 -6.82
N GLU A 162 26.95 -1.60 -7.98
CA GLU A 162 26.03 -1.70 -9.10
C GLU A 162 26.05 -3.13 -9.63
N GLU A 163 24.87 -3.62 -9.98
CA GLU A 163 24.72 -4.92 -10.59
C GLU A 163 23.71 -4.82 -11.73
N PRO A 164 24.15 -4.90 -13.00
CA PRO A 164 23.26 -4.79 -14.15
C PRO A 164 22.43 -6.07 -14.39
N ASP A 165 22.85 -7.21 -13.84
CA ASP A 165 22.17 -8.47 -14.04
C ASP A 165 20.93 -8.56 -13.14
N ASP A 166 19.76 -8.69 -13.75
CA ASP A 166 18.49 -8.83 -13.04
C ASP A 166 18.38 -10.18 -12.34
N GLU A 167 19.04 -11.22 -12.83
CA GLU A 167 19.06 -12.54 -12.19
C GLU A 167 19.78 -12.52 -10.84
N ALA A 168 20.81 -11.68 -10.70
CA ALA A 168 21.48 -11.49 -9.42
C ALA A 168 20.55 -10.87 -8.36
N PHE A 169 19.67 -9.95 -8.77
CA PHE A 169 18.63 -9.40 -7.88
C PHE A 169 17.51 -10.42 -7.62
N ALA A 170 17.06 -11.17 -8.63
CA ALA A 170 16.08 -12.24 -8.43
C ALA A 170 16.55 -13.24 -7.38
N GLU A 171 17.82 -13.64 -7.44
CA GLU A 171 18.41 -14.55 -6.44
C GLU A 171 18.53 -13.90 -5.06
N ALA A 172 18.94 -12.62 -4.96
CA ALA A 172 18.98 -11.90 -3.71
C ALA A 172 17.57 -11.77 -3.07
N PHE A 173 16.55 -11.49 -3.88
CA PHE A 173 15.14 -11.46 -3.44
C PHE A 173 14.71 -12.83 -2.93
N ARG A 174 14.98 -13.91 -3.70
CA ARG A 174 14.65 -15.27 -3.32
C ARG A 174 15.24 -15.66 -1.95
N LEU A 175 16.47 -15.25 -1.67
CA LEU A 175 17.11 -15.49 -0.37
C LEU A 175 16.48 -14.67 0.76
N VAL A 176 16.04 -13.45 0.47
CA VAL A 176 15.48 -12.53 1.49
C VAL A 176 14.06 -12.90 1.90
N VAL A 177 13.25 -13.48 1.00
CA VAL A 177 11.86 -13.86 1.34
C VAL A 177 11.80 -14.94 2.43
N GLU A 178 12.86 -15.73 2.61
CA GLU A 178 12.96 -16.71 3.69
C GLU A 178 12.94 -16.01 5.06
N GLY A 179 11.95 -16.35 5.89
CA GLY A 179 11.75 -15.75 7.20
C GLY A 179 11.39 -14.25 7.13
N SER A 180 10.78 -13.79 6.03
CA SER A 180 10.28 -12.42 5.89
C SER A 180 9.24 -12.08 6.95
N LEU A 181 9.28 -10.83 7.44
CA LEU A 181 8.26 -10.26 8.33
C LEU A 181 7.17 -9.50 7.55
N ASP A 182 7.34 -9.35 6.23
CA ASP A 182 6.33 -8.72 5.37
C ASP A 182 5.13 -9.65 5.19
N HIS A 183 3.93 -9.12 5.43
CA HIS A 183 2.68 -9.87 5.38
C HIS A 183 2.41 -10.40 3.97
N HIS A 184 2.55 -9.55 2.94
CA HIS A 184 2.30 -9.94 1.56
C HIS A 184 3.23 -11.06 1.11
N THR A 185 4.52 -10.96 1.41
CA THR A 185 5.51 -12.01 1.13
C THR A 185 5.11 -13.32 1.79
N ARG A 186 4.72 -13.28 3.09
CA ARG A 186 4.29 -14.50 3.81
C ARG A 186 3.05 -15.13 3.21
N GLN A 187 2.05 -14.32 2.81
CA GLN A 187 0.84 -14.83 2.15
C GLN A 187 1.16 -15.44 0.78
N SER A 188 2.01 -14.78 -0.01
CA SER A 188 2.44 -15.30 -1.31
C SER A 188 3.14 -16.66 -1.19
N LEU A 189 3.98 -16.85 -0.15
CA LEU A 189 4.69 -18.11 0.11
C LEU A 189 3.77 -19.26 0.55
N LEU A 190 2.51 -19.00 0.92
CA LEU A 190 1.56 -20.10 1.17
C LEU A 190 1.11 -20.81 -0.11
N VAL A 191 1.19 -20.12 -1.25
CA VAL A 191 0.65 -20.62 -2.55
C VAL A 191 1.69 -20.65 -3.67
N LYS A 192 2.89 -20.10 -3.46
CA LYS A 192 3.98 -20.01 -4.43
C LYS A 192 5.30 -20.37 -3.76
N ASP A 193 6.26 -20.84 -4.55
CA ASP A 193 7.64 -20.99 -4.07
C ASP A 193 8.39 -19.65 -4.01
N ALA A 194 9.52 -19.64 -3.31
CA ALA A 194 10.31 -18.42 -3.11
C ALA A 194 10.85 -17.83 -4.42
N ALA A 195 11.11 -18.66 -5.43
CA ALA A 195 11.62 -18.18 -6.72
C ALA A 195 10.53 -17.45 -7.51
N ALA A 196 9.29 -17.98 -7.48
CA ALA A 196 8.14 -17.32 -8.11
C ALA A 196 7.82 -15.99 -7.43
N VAL A 197 7.81 -15.92 -6.09
CA VAL A 197 7.59 -14.67 -5.34
C VAL A 197 8.67 -13.65 -5.68
N ALA A 198 9.93 -14.05 -5.67
CA ALA A 198 11.06 -13.17 -5.99
C ALA A 198 10.98 -12.61 -7.42
N ARG A 199 10.54 -13.42 -8.39
CA ARG A 199 10.39 -13.00 -9.78
C ARG A 199 9.26 -11.98 -9.93
N GLU A 200 8.12 -12.22 -9.30
CA GLU A 200 6.99 -11.29 -9.31
C GLU A 200 7.36 -9.94 -8.66
N ASP A 201 8.08 -9.98 -7.52
CA ASP A 201 8.56 -8.76 -6.88
C ASP A 201 9.53 -8.00 -7.80
N LEU A 202 10.48 -8.70 -8.44
CA LEU A 202 11.42 -8.09 -9.38
C LEU A 202 10.69 -7.42 -10.54
N ASP A 203 9.77 -8.14 -11.18
CA ASP A 203 8.98 -7.62 -12.31
C ASP A 203 8.16 -6.40 -11.90
N ALA A 204 7.58 -6.39 -10.70
CA ALA A 204 6.84 -5.25 -10.16
C ALA A 204 7.76 -4.03 -9.94
N TYR A 205 8.95 -4.22 -9.36
CA TYR A 205 9.90 -3.12 -9.17
C TYR A 205 10.49 -2.59 -10.47
N LEU A 206 10.70 -3.42 -11.48
CA LEU A 206 11.15 -2.99 -12.82
C LEU A 206 10.09 -2.13 -13.55
N GLN A 207 8.80 -2.28 -13.20
CA GLN A 207 7.71 -1.47 -13.76
C GLN A 207 7.47 -0.16 -12.99
N MET A 208 8.09 0.01 -11.82
CA MET A 208 7.97 1.25 -11.06
C MET A 208 8.73 2.41 -11.72
N PRO A 209 8.34 3.69 -11.49
CA PRO A 209 8.99 4.86 -12.07
C PRO A 209 10.45 5.10 -11.65
N GLY A 210 11.01 4.31 -10.75
CA GLY A 210 12.42 4.36 -10.35
C GLY A 210 13.34 3.80 -11.44
N GLU A 211 14.59 4.30 -11.49
CA GLU A 211 15.57 3.80 -12.45
C GLU A 211 16.30 2.56 -11.91
N ARG A 212 16.45 1.54 -12.76
CA ARG A 212 17.17 0.30 -12.44
C ARG A 212 18.63 0.55 -12.01
N SER A 213 19.26 1.57 -12.57
CA SER A 213 20.63 1.99 -12.23
C SER A 213 20.82 2.49 -10.80
N TRP A 214 19.73 2.76 -10.07
CA TRP A 214 19.81 3.15 -8.65
C TRP A 214 19.99 1.97 -7.70
N TRP A 215 19.72 0.77 -8.14
CA TRP A 215 19.75 -0.43 -7.31
C TRP A 215 21.16 -0.84 -6.96
N ARG A 216 21.36 -1.37 -5.74
CA ARG A 216 22.67 -1.81 -5.24
C ARG A 216 22.55 -3.17 -4.56
N LEU A 217 23.51 -4.05 -4.86
CA LEU A 217 23.82 -5.17 -3.99
C LEU A 217 24.81 -4.69 -2.91
N ALA A 218 24.65 -5.22 -1.71
CA ALA A 218 25.45 -4.85 -0.54
C ALA A 218 26.31 -6.06 -0.09
N TYR A 219 27.60 -5.83 0.01
CA TYR A 219 28.58 -6.86 0.38
C TYR A 219 29.28 -6.50 1.68
N THR A 220 29.62 -7.51 2.48
CA THR A 220 30.50 -7.36 3.64
C THR A 220 31.92 -7.03 3.18
N PRO A 221 32.83 -6.55 4.06
CA PRO A 221 34.24 -6.36 3.73
C PRO A 221 34.94 -7.62 3.25
N ASP A 222 34.47 -8.80 3.67
CA ASP A 222 34.98 -10.11 3.25
C ASP A 222 34.43 -10.56 1.88
N GLY A 223 33.56 -9.75 1.26
CA GLY A 223 33.01 -9.99 -0.07
C GLY A 223 31.76 -10.88 -0.11
N GLU A 224 31.15 -11.18 1.04
CA GLU A 224 29.89 -11.94 1.11
C GLU A 224 28.70 -11.04 0.81
N LEU A 225 27.72 -11.51 0.03
CA LEU A 225 26.48 -10.79 -0.22
C LEU A 225 25.64 -10.73 1.07
N ALA A 226 25.43 -9.52 1.57
CA ALA A 226 24.70 -9.27 2.82
C ALA A 226 23.24 -8.83 2.60
N GLY A 227 22.94 -8.24 1.43
CA GLY A 227 21.62 -7.74 1.14
C GLY A 227 21.57 -6.86 -0.10
N PHE A 228 20.49 -6.09 -0.20
CA PHE A 228 20.30 -5.14 -1.31
C PHE A 228 19.53 -3.89 -0.87
N ALA A 229 19.70 -2.83 -1.63
CA ALA A 229 19.03 -1.54 -1.47
C ALA A 229 18.44 -1.10 -2.81
N LEU A 230 17.11 -0.94 -2.89
CA LEU A 230 16.37 -0.50 -4.06
C LEU A 230 15.73 0.87 -3.80
N PRO A 231 16.39 1.99 -4.11
CA PRO A 231 15.71 3.26 -4.28
C PRO A 231 14.70 3.14 -5.42
N SER A 232 13.46 3.60 -5.23
CA SER A 232 12.41 3.55 -6.24
C SER A 232 11.54 4.81 -6.20
N ALA A 233 10.52 4.86 -7.05
CA ALA A 233 9.55 5.94 -7.06
C ALA A 233 8.14 5.38 -7.35
N ASN A 234 7.12 6.16 -7.04
CA ASN A 234 5.74 5.96 -7.49
C ASN A 234 5.18 7.30 -7.99
N GLN A 235 3.88 7.35 -8.33
CA GLN A 235 3.25 8.58 -8.81
C GLN A 235 3.34 9.75 -7.80
N ALA A 236 3.52 9.47 -6.52
CA ALA A 236 3.67 10.48 -5.47
C ALA A 236 5.14 10.90 -5.22
N GLY A 237 6.10 10.31 -5.95
CA GLY A 237 7.52 10.65 -5.88
C GLY A 237 8.42 9.55 -5.30
N PRO A 238 9.62 9.92 -4.78
CA PRO A 238 10.62 9.00 -4.26
C PRO A 238 10.13 8.13 -3.11
N VAL A 239 10.43 6.83 -3.17
CA VAL A 239 10.12 5.86 -2.12
C VAL A 239 11.33 5.00 -1.79
N VAL A 240 11.36 4.42 -0.59
CA VAL A 240 12.39 3.45 -0.19
C VAL A 240 12.34 2.18 -1.07
N GLY A 241 11.33 1.93 -1.84
CA GLY A 241 11.23 0.75 -2.69
C GLY A 241 11.35 -0.54 -1.87
N TYR A 242 12.50 -1.21 -1.97
CA TYR A 242 12.75 -2.45 -1.23
C TYR A 242 14.17 -2.44 -0.63
N LEU A 243 14.31 -2.93 0.57
CA LEU A 243 15.58 -3.30 1.16
C LEU A 243 15.47 -4.66 1.83
N GLY A 244 16.47 -5.48 1.68
CA GLY A 244 16.49 -6.82 2.23
C GLY A 244 17.86 -7.19 2.79
N VAL A 245 17.89 -7.76 4.00
CA VAL A 245 19.09 -8.35 4.59
C VAL A 245 18.97 -9.87 4.49
N LEU A 246 19.96 -10.52 3.90
CA LEU A 246 19.99 -11.96 3.77
C LEU A 246 19.93 -12.66 5.14
N PRO A 247 19.28 -13.82 5.28
CA PRO A 247 19.10 -14.51 6.56
C PRO A 247 20.39 -14.66 7.37
N ALA A 248 21.51 -15.07 6.73
CA ALA A 248 22.81 -15.26 7.38
C ALA A 248 23.40 -13.96 7.99
N HIS A 249 22.95 -12.79 7.52
CA HIS A 249 23.47 -11.48 7.91
C HIS A 249 22.48 -10.66 8.75
N ARG A 250 21.33 -11.23 9.15
CA ARG A 250 20.36 -10.59 10.04
C ARG A 250 20.93 -10.44 11.45
N GLY A 251 20.38 -9.51 12.22
CA GLY A 251 20.86 -9.22 13.59
C GLY A 251 22.08 -8.30 13.68
N HIS A 252 22.80 -8.04 12.58
CA HIS A 252 23.98 -7.16 12.56
C HIS A 252 23.67 -5.67 12.35
N GLY A 253 22.39 -5.31 12.21
CA GLY A 253 21.97 -3.92 12.02
C GLY A 253 22.15 -3.40 10.59
N TYR A 254 22.42 -4.25 9.60
CA TYR A 254 22.64 -3.88 8.21
C TYR A 254 21.44 -3.22 7.52
N ALA A 255 20.21 -3.43 8.02
CA ALA A 255 19.05 -2.72 7.52
C ALA A 255 19.19 -1.19 7.62
N ALA A 256 19.89 -0.68 8.63
CA ALA A 256 20.18 0.75 8.78
C ALA A 256 21.16 1.26 7.70
N ASP A 257 22.16 0.45 7.32
CA ASP A 257 23.12 0.81 6.27
C ASP A 257 22.45 0.79 4.88
N LEU A 258 21.59 -0.20 4.62
CA LEU A 258 20.80 -0.29 3.39
C LEU A 258 19.83 0.91 3.26
N LEU A 259 19.13 1.25 4.34
CA LEU A 259 18.24 2.42 4.37
C LEU A 259 19.02 3.73 4.17
N ALA A 260 20.21 3.84 4.80
CA ALA A 260 21.08 4.99 4.62
C ALA A 260 21.54 5.16 3.18
N GLU A 261 21.86 4.06 2.46
CA GLU A 261 22.20 4.09 1.05
C GLU A 261 21.03 4.58 0.19
N ILE A 262 19.81 4.06 0.41
CA ILE A 262 18.61 4.53 -0.30
C ILE A 262 18.38 6.02 -0.04
N THR A 263 18.50 6.45 1.23
CA THR A 263 18.31 7.86 1.61
C THR A 263 19.33 8.76 0.93
N ARG A 264 20.63 8.39 0.92
CA ARG A 264 21.71 9.13 0.23
C ARG A 264 21.43 9.23 -1.27
N SER A 265 21.08 8.10 -1.87
CA SER A 265 20.75 8.00 -3.29
C SER A 265 19.64 8.97 -3.70
N HIS A 266 18.55 9.04 -2.94
CA HIS A 266 17.46 9.98 -3.19
C HIS A 266 17.82 11.43 -2.86
N ALA A 267 18.50 11.68 -1.73
CA ALA A 267 18.93 13.01 -1.33
C ALA A 267 19.88 13.64 -2.34
N ALA A 268 20.84 12.87 -2.89
CA ALA A 268 21.75 13.30 -3.93
C ALA A 268 21.03 13.72 -5.23
N ARG A 269 19.84 13.16 -5.50
CA ARG A 269 18.97 13.54 -6.62
C ARG A 269 17.99 14.67 -6.27
N GLY A 270 18.12 15.30 -5.10
CA GLY A 270 17.31 16.45 -4.70
C GLY A 270 15.91 16.08 -4.22
N ALA A 271 15.70 14.89 -3.69
CA ALA A 271 14.39 14.48 -3.17
C ALA A 271 13.93 15.41 -2.04
N GLY A 272 12.78 16.05 -2.23
CA GLY A 272 12.12 16.87 -1.21
C GLY A 272 11.35 16.04 -0.18
N ARG A 273 11.16 14.74 -0.42
CA ARG A 273 10.54 13.76 0.46
C ARG A 273 10.89 12.36 -0.03
N ILE A 274 11.08 11.43 0.90
CA ILE A 274 11.21 10.00 0.60
C ILE A 274 10.15 9.28 1.45
N ALA A 275 9.20 8.61 0.81
CA ALA A 275 8.20 7.82 1.52
C ALA A 275 8.67 6.38 1.74
N ALA A 276 8.18 5.76 2.80
CA ALA A 276 8.43 4.37 3.12
C ALA A 276 7.23 3.77 3.83
N ASP A 277 6.95 2.50 3.57
CA ASP A 277 5.91 1.74 4.26
C ASP A 277 6.52 0.46 4.85
N THR A 278 6.03 0.04 6.02
CA THR A 278 6.31 -1.28 6.58
C THR A 278 5.11 -1.78 7.37
N ASP A 279 4.96 -3.08 7.50
CA ASP A 279 3.90 -3.66 8.33
C ASP A 279 4.14 -3.31 9.81
N ALA A 280 3.07 -3.04 10.55
CA ALA A 280 3.17 -2.73 11.99
C ALA A 280 3.82 -3.87 12.78
N GLY A 281 3.64 -5.11 12.34
CA GLY A 281 4.31 -6.29 12.89
C GLY A 281 5.81 -6.37 12.59
N ASN A 282 6.33 -5.63 11.61
CA ASN A 282 7.76 -5.56 11.31
C ASN A 282 8.45 -4.49 12.19
N VAL A 283 8.42 -4.74 13.50
CA VAL A 283 8.99 -3.83 14.51
C VAL A 283 10.47 -3.49 14.26
N PRO A 284 11.34 -4.42 13.81
CA PRO A 284 12.73 -4.07 13.50
C PRO A 284 12.85 -3.01 12.42
N MET A 285 12.03 -3.10 11.35
CA MET A 285 12.07 -2.13 10.26
C MET A 285 11.49 -0.77 10.68
N ALA A 286 10.37 -0.77 11.41
CA ALA A 286 9.78 0.45 11.98
C ALA A 286 10.81 1.23 12.80
N ARG A 287 11.50 0.55 13.74
CA ARG A 287 12.57 1.16 14.54
C ARG A 287 13.76 1.65 13.70
N THR A 288 14.04 0.99 12.57
CA THR A 288 15.12 1.41 11.67
C THR A 288 14.74 2.73 10.98
N PHE A 289 13.50 2.89 10.54
CA PHE A 289 12.99 4.16 9.99
C PHE A 289 13.06 5.28 11.03
N GLU A 290 12.57 5.05 12.25
CA GLU A 290 12.57 6.05 13.33
C GLU A 290 13.99 6.52 13.68
N ARG A 291 14.95 5.59 13.82
CA ARG A 291 16.35 5.93 14.10
C ARG A 291 17.04 6.67 12.97
N ALA A 292 16.61 6.45 11.74
CA ALA A 292 17.10 7.17 10.56
C ALA A 292 16.41 8.54 10.37
N GLY A 293 15.52 8.95 11.30
CA GLY A 293 14.82 10.22 11.27
C GLY A 293 13.63 10.26 10.30
N TYR A 294 13.13 9.12 9.86
CA TYR A 294 11.86 9.05 9.15
C TYR A 294 10.72 9.23 10.15
N GLU A 295 9.81 10.16 9.86
CA GLU A 295 8.64 10.45 10.71
C GLU A 295 7.45 9.60 10.28
N LEU A 296 6.78 8.96 11.25
CA LEU A 296 5.50 8.30 11.04
C LEU A 296 4.42 9.36 10.79
N PHE A 297 3.91 9.47 9.57
CA PHE A 297 2.93 10.50 9.19
C PHE A 297 1.51 9.97 9.00
N ALA A 298 1.35 8.68 8.74
CA ALA A 298 0.06 8.03 8.54
C ALA A 298 0.15 6.52 8.79
N VAL A 299 -1.00 5.90 8.94
CA VAL A 299 -1.16 4.46 8.94
C VAL A 299 -2.11 4.08 7.79
N ARG A 300 -1.75 3.06 7.02
CA ARG A 300 -2.64 2.44 6.05
C ARG A 300 -3.21 1.15 6.65
N LEU A 301 -4.50 1.13 6.83
CA LEU A 301 -5.24 -0.05 7.22
C LEU A 301 -5.73 -0.75 5.95
N VAL A 302 -5.51 -2.03 5.87
CA VAL A 302 -5.91 -2.88 4.73
C VAL A 302 -6.80 -3.98 5.26
N LEU A 303 -7.96 -4.13 4.66
CA LEU A 303 -8.87 -5.24 4.91
C LEU A 303 -9.00 -6.02 3.61
N SER A 304 -8.55 -7.26 3.57
CA SER A 304 -8.51 -8.11 2.38
C SER A 304 -9.31 -9.40 2.56
N ALA A 305 -9.58 -10.10 1.47
CA ALA A 305 -10.09 -11.45 1.54
C ALA A 305 -9.00 -12.35 2.16
N ALA A 306 -9.40 -13.26 3.04
CA ALA A 306 -8.50 -14.30 3.49
C ALA A 306 -7.99 -15.10 2.28
N PRO A 307 -6.73 -15.58 2.30
CA PRO A 307 -6.26 -16.53 1.28
C PRO A 307 -7.25 -17.69 1.17
N ALA A 308 -7.52 -18.13 -0.06
CA ALA A 308 -8.32 -19.33 -0.24
C ALA A 308 -7.62 -20.49 0.48
N ASP A 309 -8.35 -21.22 1.30
CA ASP A 309 -7.85 -22.47 1.86
C ASP A 309 -7.44 -23.38 0.71
N VAL A 310 -6.15 -23.75 0.66
CA VAL A 310 -5.57 -24.65 -0.35
C VAL A 310 -5.83 -26.09 0.06
#